data_21438cbf3092ac2d662d898f89861671
#
_entry.id   21438cbf3092ac2d662d898f89861671
#
_cell.length_a   1.000
_cell.length_b   1.000
_cell.length_c   1.000
_cell.angle_alpha   90.00
_cell.angle_beta   90.00
_cell.angle_gamma   90.00
#
_symmetry.space_group_name_H-M   'P 1'
#
loop_
_entity.id
_entity.type
_entity.pdbx_description
1 polymer ?
#
loop_
_entity_poly.entity_id
_entity_poly.type
_entity_poly.pdbx_seq_one_letter_code
_entity_poly.pdbx_strand_id
1 'polypeptide(L)'
;MTFWDKTAWLYDIAESLNPKAYSGMLKGITAVVPEGAKVLDCAAGTGELSIAAAVKAESVLCTDMSLPMLEMARKKCAEKGIKNISFGERDILHLPDGDNTYDVSIAGNVLHLLEEPEKAVRELCRVTKDGGRVIVPTFMAKNSNLLVKLYTLLGYRAFSYYTTESYEKMLKGCGCGKVKVTKINGLIPVAFGVIKVQKYNL
;
A
#
# COMPACT_ATOMS: atom_id res chain seq x y z
N MET A 1 -14.71 3.83 -16.36
CA MET A 1 -13.70 4.82 -15.91
C MET A 1 -13.93 5.05 -14.42
N THR A 2 -13.02 4.60 -13.59
CA THR A 2 -13.10 4.68 -12.13
C THR A 2 -12.85 6.12 -11.63
N PHE A 3 -13.11 6.39 -10.35
CA PHE A 3 -12.73 7.66 -9.71
C PHE A 3 -11.20 7.91 -9.87
N TRP A 4 -10.40 6.88 -9.69
CA TRP A 4 -8.95 6.93 -9.74
C TRP A 4 -8.39 7.25 -11.13
N ASP A 5 -9.06 6.77 -12.19
CA ASP A 5 -8.69 7.08 -13.58
C ASP A 5 -8.82 8.58 -13.89
N LYS A 6 -9.78 9.26 -13.26
CA LYS A 6 -10.07 10.69 -13.47
C LYS A 6 -9.20 11.60 -12.59
N THR A 7 -8.73 11.10 -11.46
CA THR A 7 -8.07 11.90 -10.41
C THR A 7 -6.60 11.57 -10.19
N ALA A 8 -6.01 10.72 -11.05
CA ALA A 8 -4.61 10.31 -10.94
C ALA A 8 -3.65 11.50 -10.76
N TRP A 9 -3.84 12.59 -11.51
CA TRP A 9 -3.03 13.80 -11.43
C TRP A 9 -3.23 14.60 -10.12
N LEU A 10 -4.42 14.48 -9.48
CA LEU A 10 -4.71 15.13 -8.20
C LEU A 10 -4.11 14.35 -7.02
N TYR A 11 -3.81 13.05 -7.21
CA TYR A 11 -3.32 12.19 -6.15
C TYR A 11 -1.99 12.68 -5.59
N ASP A 12 -1.03 12.99 -6.46
CA ASP A 12 0.28 13.52 -6.05
C ASP A 12 0.18 14.88 -5.35
N ILE A 13 -0.76 15.74 -5.78
CA ILE A 13 -1.03 17.02 -5.11
C ILE A 13 -1.55 16.76 -3.70
N ALA A 14 -2.45 15.79 -3.54
CA ALA A 14 -2.99 15.42 -2.23
C ALA A 14 -1.91 14.90 -1.27
N GLU A 15 -1.00 14.08 -1.77
CA GLU A 15 0.14 13.58 -0.99
C GLU A 15 1.07 14.72 -0.58
N SER A 16 1.28 15.70 -1.46
CA SER A 16 2.10 16.88 -1.17
C SER A 16 1.54 17.76 -0.04
N LEU A 17 0.24 17.69 0.25
CA LEU A 17 -0.39 18.38 1.37
C LEU A 17 -0.12 17.72 2.73
N ASN A 18 0.44 16.50 2.75
CA ASN A 18 0.76 15.77 3.98
C ASN A 18 2.23 15.29 4.01
N PRO A 19 3.23 16.17 3.80
CA PRO A 19 4.61 15.79 3.51
C PRO A 19 5.27 15.03 4.65
N LYS A 20 4.89 15.31 5.91
CA LYS A 20 5.46 14.65 7.10
C LYS A 20 5.04 13.18 7.16
N ALA A 21 3.75 12.87 6.99
CA ALA A 21 3.26 11.50 7.00
C ALA A 21 3.79 10.73 5.81
N TYR A 22 3.81 11.37 4.64
CA TYR A 22 4.28 10.79 3.40
C TYR A 22 5.77 10.41 3.46
N SER A 23 6.65 11.35 3.84
CA SER A 23 8.07 11.07 4.07
C SER A 23 8.29 9.97 5.10
N GLY A 24 7.46 9.93 6.15
CA GLY A 24 7.49 8.87 7.16
C GLY A 24 7.15 7.50 6.58
N MET A 25 6.14 7.40 5.69
CA MET A 25 5.80 6.16 5.00
C MET A 25 6.95 5.68 4.11
N LEU A 26 7.51 6.54 3.26
CA LEU A 26 8.63 6.18 2.37
C LEU A 26 9.83 5.67 3.15
N LYS A 27 10.22 6.37 4.23
CA LYS A 27 11.29 5.93 5.14
C LYS A 27 10.96 4.59 5.80
N GLY A 28 9.69 4.39 6.20
CA GLY A 28 9.22 3.13 6.77
C GLY A 28 9.34 1.97 5.78
N ILE A 29 8.95 2.16 4.52
CA ILE A 29 9.10 1.16 3.45
C ILE A 29 10.58 0.80 3.28
N THR A 30 11.46 1.80 3.05
CA THR A 30 12.90 1.57 2.85
C THR A 30 13.54 0.89 4.06
N ALA A 31 13.08 1.17 5.29
CA ALA A 31 13.62 0.54 6.51
C ALA A 31 13.17 -0.92 6.66
N VAL A 32 11.96 -1.27 6.21
CA VAL A 32 11.37 -2.60 6.39
C VAL A 32 11.74 -3.56 5.25
N VAL A 33 11.90 -3.07 4.02
CA VAL A 33 12.30 -3.89 2.86
C VAL A 33 13.75 -4.36 3.03
N PRO A 34 14.01 -5.68 2.98
CA PRO A 34 15.38 -6.21 3.00
C PRO A 34 16.13 -5.93 1.70
N GLU A 35 17.47 -5.91 1.77
CA GLU A 35 18.32 -5.89 0.58
C GLU A 35 18.07 -7.15 -0.28
N GLY A 36 17.99 -6.95 -1.59
CA GLY A 36 17.82 -8.04 -2.55
C GLY A 36 16.42 -8.67 -2.54
N ALA A 37 15.42 -8.05 -1.89
CA ALA A 37 14.07 -8.59 -1.82
C ALA A 37 13.34 -8.54 -3.17
N LYS A 38 12.53 -9.57 -3.46
CA LYS A 38 11.50 -9.55 -4.49
C LYS A 38 10.22 -8.97 -3.91
N VAL A 39 9.77 -7.83 -4.42
CA VAL A 39 8.67 -7.05 -3.85
C VAL A 39 7.47 -7.00 -4.79
N LEU A 40 6.27 -7.16 -4.23
CA LEU A 40 5.00 -6.82 -4.87
C LEU A 40 4.45 -5.55 -4.22
N ASP A 41 4.04 -4.56 -5.00
CA ASP A 41 3.29 -3.40 -4.55
C ASP A 41 1.92 -3.38 -5.24
N CYS A 42 0.85 -3.62 -4.47
CA CYS A 42 -0.52 -3.71 -4.95
C CYS A 42 -1.29 -2.43 -4.68
N ALA A 43 -2.14 -2.03 -5.64
CA ALA A 43 -2.84 -0.76 -5.61
C ALA A 43 -1.83 0.39 -5.39
N ALA A 44 -0.74 0.33 -6.15
CA ALA A 44 0.44 1.17 -5.99
C ALA A 44 0.21 2.63 -6.40
N GLY A 45 -0.91 2.91 -7.08
CA GLY A 45 -1.24 4.24 -7.57
C GLY A 45 -0.13 4.78 -8.48
N THR A 46 0.40 5.96 -8.16
CA THR A 46 1.47 6.61 -8.92
C THR A 46 2.88 6.10 -8.57
N GLY A 47 3.00 4.99 -7.81
CA GLY A 47 4.21 4.17 -7.64
C GLY A 47 5.24 4.66 -6.63
N GLU A 48 4.93 5.62 -5.77
CA GLU A 48 5.93 6.17 -4.84
C GLU A 48 6.43 5.16 -3.79
N LEU A 49 5.55 4.25 -3.30
CA LEU A 49 5.99 3.20 -2.39
C LEU A 49 6.83 2.14 -3.12
N SER A 50 6.50 1.84 -4.38
CA SER A 50 7.32 1.02 -5.27
C SER A 50 8.73 1.61 -5.44
N ILE A 51 8.82 2.93 -5.69
CA ILE A 51 10.09 3.66 -5.83
C ILE A 51 10.91 3.58 -4.53
N ALA A 52 10.26 3.77 -3.38
CA ALA A 52 10.93 3.65 -2.08
C ALA A 52 11.42 2.22 -1.80
N ALA A 53 10.67 1.20 -2.21
CA ALA A 53 11.06 -0.20 -2.09
C ALA A 53 12.23 -0.55 -3.03
N ALA A 54 12.24 0.00 -4.24
CA ALA A 54 13.25 -0.26 -5.27
C ALA A 54 14.67 0.14 -4.86
N VAL A 55 14.81 1.01 -3.84
CA VAL A 55 16.13 1.40 -3.30
C VAL A 55 16.92 0.20 -2.78
N LYS A 56 16.21 -0.82 -2.24
CA LYS A 56 16.81 -2.02 -1.65
C LYS A 56 16.43 -3.32 -2.34
N ALA A 57 15.29 -3.33 -3.01
CA ALA A 57 14.77 -4.51 -3.67
C ALA A 57 15.64 -4.93 -4.85
N GLU A 58 15.77 -6.24 -5.08
CA GLU A 58 16.24 -6.78 -6.35
C GLU A 58 15.27 -6.43 -7.48
N SER A 59 13.98 -6.62 -7.21
CA SER A 59 12.91 -6.33 -8.17
C SER A 59 11.63 -5.92 -7.47
N VAL A 60 10.87 -5.01 -8.09
CA VAL A 60 9.53 -4.60 -7.64
C VAL A 60 8.54 -4.83 -8.77
N LEU A 61 7.43 -5.50 -8.49
CA LEU A 61 6.26 -5.51 -9.36
C LEU A 61 5.25 -4.48 -8.82
N CYS A 62 5.14 -3.34 -9.51
CA CYS A 62 4.21 -2.26 -9.21
C CYS A 62 2.88 -2.52 -9.93
N THR A 63 1.79 -2.69 -9.18
CA THR A 63 0.50 -3.08 -9.76
C THR A 63 -0.64 -2.19 -9.29
N ASP A 64 -1.58 -1.93 -10.20
CA ASP A 64 -2.82 -1.20 -9.93
C ASP A 64 -3.90 -1.66 -10.90
N MET A 65 -5.16 -1.46 -10.58
CA MET A 65 -6.29 -1.67 -11.50
C MET A 65 -6.47 -0.47 -12.45
N SER A 66 -5.93 0.69 -12.12
CA SER A 66 -6.01 1.91 -12.92
C SER A 66 -4.79 2.03 -13.85
N LEU A 67 -5.00 1.83 -15.15
CA LEU A 67 -3.97 2.03 -16.16
C LEU A 67 -3.40 3.46 -16.17
N PRO A 68 -4.20 4.55 -16.01
CA PRO A 68 -3.66 5.89 -15.86
C PRO A 68 -2.71 6.07 -14.67
N MET A 69 -2.98 5.40 -13.52
CA MET A 69 -2.07 5.39 -12.37
C MET A 69 -0.74 4.73 -12.72
N LEU A 70 -0.79 3.54 -13.34
CA LEU A 70 0.41 2.81 -13.77
C LEU A 70 1.24 3.59 -14.79
N GLU A 71 0.59 4.33 -15.68
CA GLU A 71 1.27 5.19 -16.65
C GLU A 71 2.05 6.34 -15.97
N MET A 72 1.45 6.96 -14.96
CA MET A 72 2.15 7.96 -14.14
C MET A 72 3.32 7.35 -13.37
N ALA A 73 3.14 6.15 -12.80
CA ALA A 73 4.22 5.42 -12.13
C ALA A 73 5.38 5.10 -13.09
N ARG A 74 5.09 4.63 -14.31
CA ARG A 74 6.09 4.39 -15.37
C ARG A 74 6.89 5.63 -15.69
N LYS A 75 6.19 6.76 -15.91
CA LYS A 75 6.82 8.04 -16.21
C LYS A 75 7.76 8.48 -15.10
N LYS A 76 7.32 8.44 -13.84
CA LYS A 76 8.15 8.77 -12.68
C LYS A 76 9.40 7.89 -12.57
N CYS A 77 9.26 6.58 -12.79
CA CYS A 77 10.39 5.65 -12.78
C CYS A 77 11.38 5.94 -13.89
N ALA A 78 10.90 6.25 -15.10
CA ALA A 78 11.75 6.62 -16.23
C ALA A 78 12.51 7.92 -15.96
N GLU A 79 11.84 8.97 -15.45
CA GLU A 79 12.44 10.25 -15.09
C GLU A 79 13.52 10.11 -14.00
N LYS A 80 13.34 9.16 -13.07
CA LYS A 80 14.30 8.88 -11.98
C LYS A 80 15.37 7.84 -12.38
N GLY A 81 15.32 7.28 -13.59
CA GLY A 81 16.27 6.27 -14.08
C GLY A 81 16.17 4.92 -13.33
N ILE A 82 15.01 4.59 -12.74
CA ILE A 82 14.80 3.35 -11.98
C ILE A 82 14.51 2.21 -12.95
N LYS A 83 15.28 1.11 -12.86
CA LYS A 83 15.25 -0.01 -13.83
C LYS A 83 14.73 -1.32 -13.24
N ASN A 84 14.64 -1.44 -11.94
CA ASN A 84 14.24 -2.66 -11.23
C ASN A 84 12.76 -2.69 -10.85
N ILE A 85 11.91 -1.85 -11.49
CA ILE A 85 10.46 -1.86 -11.35
C ILE A 85 9.81 -2.33 -12.65
N SER A 86 8.98 -3.38 -12.55
CA SER A 86 8.06 -3.82 -13.59
C SER A 86 6.63 -3.45 -13.22
N PHE A 87 5.71 -3.44 -14.20
CA PHE A 87 4.36 -2.96 -14.01
C PHE A 87 3.34 -3.96 -14.54
N GLY A 88 2.21 -4.09 -13.83
CA GLY A 88 1.14 -4.99 -14.23
C GLY A 88 -0.21 -4.60 -13.65
N GLU A 89 -1.28 -4.94 -14.34
CA GLU A 89 -2.64 -4.80 -13.82
C GLU A 89 -2.96 -5.97 -12.88
N ARG A 90 -3.43 -5.70 -11.65
CA ARG A 90 -3.82 -6.70 -10.65
C ARG A 90 -4.98 -6.21 -9.79
N ASP A 91 -5.87 -7.14 -9.48
CA ASP A 91 -6.87 -6.97 -8.42
C ASP A 91 -6.29 -7.52 -7.11
N ILE A 92 -6.17 -6.67 -6.10
CA ILE A 92 -5.65 -7.04 -4.77
C ILE A 92 -6.50 -8.11 -4.06
N LEU A 93 -7.78 -8.24 -4.44
CA LEU A 93 -8.69 -9.24 -3.89
C LEU A 93 -8.53 -10.62 -4.55
N HIS A 94 -7.86 -10.71 -5.71
CA HIS A 94 -7.68 -11.93 -6.50
C HIS A 94 -6.34 -11.90 -7.23
N LEU A 95 -5.25 -12.06 -6.48
CA LEU A 95 -3.90 -12.04 -7.06
C LEU A 95 -3.65 -13.33 -7.86
N PRO A 96 -3.26 -13.22 -9.15
CA PRO A 96 -2.96 -14.39 -9.98
C PRO A 96 -1.61 -15.03 -9.62
N ASP A 97 -0.84 -14.38 -8.77
CA ASP A 97 0.49 -14.80 -8.37
C ASP A 97 0.41 -16.02 -7.42
N GLY A 98 1.37 -16.94 -7.56
CA GLY A 98 1.44 -18.14 -6.74
C GLY A 98 1.77 -17.84 -5.27
N ASP A 99 1.48 -18.80 -4.40
CA ASP A 99 1.83 -18.73 -2.98
C ASP A 99 3.36 -18.59 -2.81
N ASN A 100 3.78 -17.87 -1.78
CA ASN A 100 5.20 -17.72 -1.42
C ASN A 100 6.09 -17.15 -2.54
N THR A 101 5.57 -16.27 -3.36
CA THR A 101 6.27 -15.69 -4.52
C THR A 101 7.19 -14.53 -4.13
N TYR A 102 6.77 -13.70 -3.15
CA TYR A 102 7.43 -12.45 -2.80
C TYR A 102 8.05 -12.49 -1.40
N ASP A 103 9.16 -11.78 -1.22
CA ASP A 103 9.75 -11.57 0.10
C ASP A 103 9.00 -10.49 0.88
N VAL A 104 8.47 -9.49 0.15
CA VAL A 104 7.66 -8.41 0.69
C VAL A 104 6.47 -8.13 -0.22
N SER A 105 5.28 -7.93 0.36
CA SER A 105 4.13 -7.35 -0.33
C SER A 105 3.72 -6.04 0.34
N ILE A 106 3.40 -5.04 -0.47
CA ILE A 106 3.00 -3.70 -0.04
C ILE A 106 1.59 -3.41 -0.55
N ALA A 107 0.78 -2.70 0.25
CA ALA A 107 -0.46 -2.10 -0.22
C ALA A 107 -0.72 -0.82 0.59
N GLY A 108 -0.38 0.32 0.00
CA GLY A 108 -0.46 1.62 0.65
C GLY A 108 -1.78 2.34 0.42
N ASN A 109 -2.39 2.85 1.49
CA ASN A 109 -3.58 3.71 1.42
C ASN A 109 -4.76 3.14 0.62
N VAL A 110 -4.93 1.81 0.60
CA VAL A 110 -6.00 1.13 -0.13
C VAL A 110 -6.99 0.40 0.79
N LEU A 111 -6.57 -0.20 1.91
CA LEU A 111 -7.44 -1.06 2.71
C LEU A 111 -8.70 -0.36 3.23
N HIS A 112 -8.63 0.94 3.50
CA HIS A 112 -9.80 1.73 3.92
C HIS A 112 -10.81 2.00 2.78
N LEU A 113 -10.43 1.71 1.53
CA LEU A 113 -11.24 1.85 0.32
C LEU A 113 -11.94 0.55 -0.10
N LEU A 114 -11.63 -0.57 0.55
CA LEU A 114 -12.15 -1.89 0.21
C LEU A 114 -13.35 -2.24 1.10
N GLU A 115 -14.31 -2.98 0.53
CA GLU A 115 -15.40 -3.60 1.29
C GLU A 115 -14.90 -4.81 2.08
N GLU A 116 -13.91 -5.53 1.54
CA GLU A 116 -13.33 -6.75 2.13
C GLU A 116 -11.81 -6.58 2.41
N PRO A 117 -11.39 -5.66 3.30
CA PRO A 117 -9.97 -5.40 3.54
C PRO A 117 -9.21 -6.62 4.09
N GLU A 118 -9.89 -7.47 4.87
CA GLU A 118 -9.30 -8.71 5.41
C GLU A 118 -8.98 -9.72 4.30
N LYS A 119 -9.79 -9.78 3.24
CA LYS A 119 -9.52 -10.63 2.08
C LYS A 119 -8.26 -10.16 1.36
N ALA A 120 -8.12 -8.86 1.12
CA ALA A 120 -6.92 -8.29 0.53
C ALA A 120 -5.67 -8.60 1.37
N VAL A 121 -5.73 -8.45 2.69
CA VAL A 121 -4.62 -8.80 3.59
C VAL A 121 -4.26 -10.28 3.49
N ARG A 122 -5.25 -11.19 3.47
CA ARG A 122 -4.99 -12.63 3.31
C ARG A 122 -4.36 -12.96 1.97
N GLU A 123 -4.77 -12.34 0.86
CA GLU A 123 -4.17 -12.51 -0.46
C GLU A 123 -2.70 -12.02 -0.48
N LEU A 124 -2.42 -10.84 0.08
CA LEU A 124 -1.05 -10.36 0.24
C LEU A 124 -0.19 -11.32 1.06
N CYS A 125 -0.74 -11.86 2.15
CA CYS A 125 -0.05 -12.84 2.97
C CYS A 125 0.13 -14.18 2.26
N ARG A 126 -0.82 -14.61 1.41
CA ARG A 126 -0.73 -15.84 0.61
C ARG A 126 0.44 -15.78 -0.34
N VAL A 127 0.59 -14.69 -1.09
CA VAL A 127 1.66 -14.53 -2.08
C VAL A 127 3.01 -14.18 -1.46
N THR A 128 3.02 -13.78 -0.18
CA THR A 128 4.27 -13.50 0.56
C THR A 128 4.82 -14.79 1.18
N LYS A 129 6.13 -14.97 1.12
CA LYS A 129 6.84 -16.11 1.71
C LYS A 129 6.64 -16.19 3.22
N ASP A 130 6.77 -17.41 3.78
CA ASP A 130 6.90 -17.56 5.23
C ASP A 130 8.11 -16.78 5.75
N GLY A 131 7.95 -16.09 6.89
CA GLY A 131 8.96 -15.16 7.42
C GLY A 131 9.07 -13.84 6.66
N GLY A 132 8.42 -13.69 5.49
CA GLY A 132 8.34 -12.46 4.71
C GLY A 132 7.52 -11.37 5.39
N ARG A 133 7.33 -10.24 4.73
CA ARG A 133 6.63 -9.07 5.32
C ARG A 133 5.53 -8.56 4.42
N VAL A 134 4.37 -8.27 5.02
CA VAL A 134 3.31 -7.48 4.38
C VAL A 134 3.29 -6.10 5.03
N ILE A 135 3.38 -5.04 4.22
CA ILE A 135 3.45 -3.65 4.68
C ILE A 135 2.21 -2.92 4.17
N VAL A 136 1.37 -2.48 5.09
CA VAL A 136 0.05 -1.92 4.78
C VAL A 136 -0.18 -0.59 5.53
N PRO A 137 0.43 0.51 5.08
CA PRO A 137 0.12 1.83 5.63
C PRO A 137 -1.28 2.27 5.21
N THR A 138 -2.02 2.92 6.12
CA THR A 138 -3.35 3.47 5.83
C THR A 138 -3.59 4.80 6.54
N PHE A 139 -4.28 5.74 5.89
CA PHE A 139 -4.67 6.99 6.50
C PHE A 139 -5.66 6.78 7.65
N MET A 140 -5.45 7.56 8.73
CA MET A 140 -6.31 7.57 9.92
C MET A 140 -7.24 8.82 9.90
N ALA A 141 -7.95 9.01 8.78
CA ALA A 141 -8.84 10.16 8.65
C ALA A 141 -10.18 9.92 9.34
N LYS A 142 -10.68 10.95 10.05
CA LYS A 142 -12.07 10.99 10.52
C LYS A 142 -12.92 11.75 9.51
N ASN A 143 -14.21 11.39 9.40
CA ASN A 143 -15.19 12.09 8.52
C ASN A 143 -15.30 13.61 8.78
N SER A 144 -14.81 14.09 9.91
CA SER A 144 -14.83 15.51 10.27
C SER A 144 -13.72 16.35 9.63
N ASN A 145 -12.75 15.73 8.95
CA ASN A 145 -11.66 16.46 8.31
C ASN A 145 -12.16 17.13 7.02
N LEU A 146 -11.95 18.45 6.90
CA LEU A 146 -12.39 19.24 5.75
C LEU A 146 -11.82 18.72 4.41
N LEU A 147 -10.57 18.24 4.41
CA LEU A 147 -9.95 17.64 3.23
C LEU A 147 -10.69 16.36 2.81
N VAL A 148 -11.04 15.49 3.76
CA VAL A 148 -11.80 14.26 3.48
C VAL A 148 -13.16 14.60 2.89
N LYS A 149 -13.85 15.64 3.43
CA LYS A 149 -15.12 16.12 2.86
C LYS A 149 -14.98 16.61 1.43
N LEU A 150 -13.91 17.36 1.12
CA LEU A 150 -13.63 17.83 -0.23
C LEU A 150 -13.40 16.66 -1.19
N TYR A 151 -12.63 15.66 -0.78
CA TYR A 151 -12.41 14.43 -1.56
C TYR A 151 -13.70 13.63 -1.78
N THR A 152 -14.57 13.59 -0.76
CA THR A 152 -15.88 12.90 -0.87
C THR A 152 -16.77 13.59 -1.91
N LEU A 153 -16.72 14.91 -2.04
CA LEU A 153 -17.44 15.67 -3.08
C LEU A 153 -16.93 15.32 -4.49
N LEU A 154 -15.65 14.93 -4.63
CA LEU A 154 -15.06 14.49 -5.89
C LEU A 154 -15.32 13.00 -6.20
N GLY A 155 -16.05 12.29 -5.33
CA GLY A 155 -16.40 10.88 -5.51
C GLY A 155 -15.53 9.88 -4.72
N TYR A 156 -14.61 10.37 -3.87
CA TYR A 156 -13.88 9.52 -2.94
C TYR A 156 -14.81 8.88 -1.93
N ARG A 157 -14.71 7.57 -1.78
CA ARG A 157 -15.45 6.81 -0.76
C ARG A 157 -14.48 5.95 0.04
N ALA A 158 -14.46 6.15 1.36
CA ALA A 158 -13.82 5.24 2.28
C ALA A 158 -14.89 4.36 2.93
N PHE A 159 -14.70 3.05 2.91
CA PHE A 159 -15.58 2.09 3.60
C PHE A 159 -15.26 2.00 5.09
N SER A 160 -14.01 2.29 5.47
CA SER A 160 -13.56 2.16 6.86
C SER A 160 -12.71 3.35 7.31
N TYR A 161 -12.87 3.70 8.58
CA TYR A 161 -12.03 4.70 9.26
C TYR A 161 -11.33 4.02 10.44
N TYR A 162 -10.00 3.96 10.41
CA TYR A 162 -9.22 3.26 11.41
C TYR A 162 -8.63 4.18 12.46
N THR A 163 -8.59 3.72 13.72
CA THR A 163 -7.60 4.12 14.72
C THR A 163 -6.44 3.14 14.68
N THR A 164 -5.33 3.44 15.37
CA THR A 164 -4.20 2.50 15.48
C THR A 164 -4.65 1.16 16.04
N GLU A 165 -5.50 1.19 17.10
CA GLU A 165 -5.99 0.02 17.81
C GLU A 165 -6.96 -0.80 16.96
N SER A 166 -7.94 -0.15 16.31
CA SER A 166 -8.90 -0.85 15.45
C SER A 166 -8.22 -1.46 14.21
N TYR A 167 -7.22 -0.77 13.66
CA TYR A 167 -6.45 -1.28 12.53
C TYR A 167 -5.60 -2.48 12.92
N GLU A 168 -4.89 -2.39 14.05
CA GLU A 168 -4.11 -3.51 14.58
C GLU A 168 -4.99 -4.73 14.88
N LYS A 169 -6.18 -4.51 15.46
CA LYS A 169 -7.17 -5.57 15.72
C LYS A 169 -7.61 -6.26 14.42
N MET A 170 -7.93 -5.48 13.38
CA MET A 170 -8.31 -6.00 12.07
C MET A 170 -7.17 -6.85 11.47
N LEU A 171 -5.94 -6.32 11.43
CA LEU A 171 -4.79 -7.05 10.88
C LEU A 171 -4.49 -8.35 11.66
N LYS A 172 -4.60 -8.33 12.99
CA LYS A 172 -4.46 -9.54 13.84
C LYS A 172 -5.55 -10.57 13.55
N GLY A 173 -6.78 -10.09 13.30
CA GLY A 173 -7.94 -10.93 12.95
C GLY A 173 -7.77 -11.70 11.63
N CYS A 174 -6.86 -11.26 10.74
CA CYS A 174 -6.55 -12.00 9.51
C CYS A 174 -5.78 -13.30 9.75
N GLY A 175 -5.16 -13.50 10.92
CA GLY A 175 -4.46 -14.75 11.28
C GLY A 175 -3.16 -15.00 10.51
N CYS A 176 -2.57 -13.97 9.87
CA CYS A 176 -1.45 -14.14 8.94
C CYS A 176 -0.06 -14.13 9.60
N GLY A 177 0.04 -13.88 10.91
CA GLY A 177 1.33 -13.83 11.61
C GLY A 177 1.44 -12.72 12.64
N LYS A 178 2.67 -12.27 12.92
CA LYS A 178 2.93 -11.23 13.93
C LYS A 178 2.70 -9.84 13.36
N VAL A 179 1.79 -9.09 13.96
CA VAL A 179 1.40 -7.73 13.56
C VAL A 179 2.07 -6.69 14.45
N LYS A 180 2.58 -5.63 13.82
CA LYS A 180 3.02 -4.40 14.49
C LYS A 180 2.43 -3.20 13.74
N VAL A 181 1.76 -2.32 14.47
CA VAL A 181 1.24 -1.05 13.92
C VAL A 181 1.92 0.11 14.63
N THR A 182 2.45 1.06 13.86
CA THR A 182 3.04 2.30 14.38
C THR A 182 2.32 3.50 13.78
N LYS A 183 2.13 4.55 14.58
CA LYS A 183 1.52 5.79 14.11
C LYS A 183 2.60 6.71 13.53
N ILE A 184 2.39 7.15 12.29
CA ILE A 184 3.18 8.21 11.67
C ILE A 184 2.35 9.50 11.75
N ASN A 185 2.91 10.54 12.38
CA ASN A 185 2.24 11.81 12.55
C ASN A 185 2.27 12.65 11.26
N GLY A 186 1.20 13.38 10.99
CA GLY A 186 1.05 14.30 9.88
C GLY A 186 -0.26 15.07 10.01
N LEU A 187 -0.63 15.87 8.98
CA LEU A 187 -1.94 16.54 8.91
C LEU A 187 -3.06 15.50 8.95
N ILE A 188 -2.91 14.42 8.17
CA ILE A 188 -3.67 13.20 8.29
C ILE A 188 -2.68 12.13 8.74
N PRO A 189 -2.78 11.62 9.97
CA PRO A 189 -1.88 10.58 10.46
C PRO A 189 -2.04 9.27 9.69
N VAL A 190 -0.99 8.43 9.70
CA VAL A 190 -0.98 7.11 9.07
C VAL A 190 -0.79 6.04 10.13
N ALA A 191 -1.58 4.98 10.08
CA ALA A 191 -1.30 3.72 10.76
C ALA A 191 -0.41 2.87 9.82
N PHE A 192 0.87 2.72 10.19
CA PHE A 192 1.84 1.96 9.42
C PHE A 192 1.87 0.52 9.94
N GLY A 193 1.11 -0.36 9.27
CA GLY A 193 1.00 -1.77 9.61
C GLY A 193 2.09 -2.60 8.94
N VAL A 194 2.70 -3.50 9.70
CA VAL A 194 3.63 -4.53 9.21
C VAL A 194 3.23 -5.87 9.80
N ILE A 195 3.06 -6.87 8.93
CA ILE A 195 2.81 -8.25 9.30
C ILE A 195 4.07 -9.05 8.95
N LYS A 196 4.69 -9.70 9.93
CA LYS A 196 5.67 -10.76 9.67
C LYS A 196 4.89 -12.05 9.45
N VAL A 197 4.84 -12.49 8.20
CA VAL A 197 4.04 -13.65 7.78
C VAL A 197 4.51 -14.91 8.51
N GLN A 198 3.57 -15.67 9.03
CA GLN A 198 3.79 -16.98 9.64
C GLN A 198 2.75 -17.94 9.06
N LYS A 199 3.22 -18.90 8.27
CA LYS A 199 2.37 -19.96 7.73
C LYS A 199 2.45 -21.15 8.67
N TYR A 200 1.37 -21.41 9.37
CA TYR A 200 1.26 -22.64 10.13
C TYR A 200 1.13 -23.80 9.14
N ASN A 201 2.10 -24.71 9.13
CA ASN A 201 1.93 -25.99 8.44
C ASN A 201 0.76 -26.69 9.11
N LEU A 202 -0.41 -26.77 8.44
CA LEU A 202 -1.52 -27.63 8.77
C LEU A 202 -1.19 -29.05 8.32
#